data_dac4f405d5ef87381317dd8bb23b4fed
#
_entry.id   dac4f405d5ef87381317dd8bb23b4fed
#
_cell.length_a   1.000
_cell.length_b   1.000
_cell.length_c   1.000
_cell.angle_alpha   90.00
_cell.angle_beta   90.00
_cell.angle_gamma   90.00
#
_symmetry.space_group_name_H-M   'P 1'
#
loop_
_entity.id
_entity.type
_entity.pdbx_description
1 polymer ?
#
loop_
_entity_poly.entity_id
_entity_poly.type
_entity_poly.pdbx_seq_one_letter_code
_entity_poly.pdbx_strand_id
1 'polypeptide(L)'
;NQFHYFFSDPNPGDIIVFRPNGNEKSHYYVRRVIAVPGDKVIIKNGAVYVNGKLYNETTDVASIEDAGLAVDEIELKEDEYFVLGDNRNNSEDSRYANIGNIKKEYIVGKAWFRIGSIGDMGFLD
;
A
#
# COMPACT_ATOMS: atom_id res chain seq x y z
N ASN A 1 -20.74 -1.96 -7.21
CA ASN A 1 -19.76 -1.29 -8.03
C ASN A 1 -19.09 -2.26 -8.98
N GLN A 2 -19.05 -1.92 -10.23
CA GLN A 2 -18.58 -2.85 -11.24
C GLN A 2 -17.08 -3.06 -11.26
N PHE A 3 -16.32 -2.38 -10.46
CA PHE A 3 -14.90 -2.67 -10.39
C PHE A 3 -14.58 -3.91 -9.59
N HIS A 4 -15.47 -4.30 -8.72
CA HIS A 4 -15.15 -5.35 -7.74
C HIS A 4 -15.01 -6.73 -8.32
N TYR A 5 -15.81 -7.06 -9.28
CA TYR A 5 -15.86 -8.44 -9.72
C TYR A 5 -14.96 -8.74 -10.87
N PHE A 6 -14.17 -7.81 -11.26
CA PHE A 6 -13.26 -8.09 -12.26
C PHE A 6 -11.98 -8.59 -11.79
N PHE A 7 -11.62 -8.41 -10.55
CA PHE A 7 -10.25 -8.70 -10.20
C PHE A 7 -10.20 -9.71 -9.08
N SER A 8 -9.14 -10.48 -9.07
CA SER A 8 -8.78 -11.36 -7.99
C SER A 8 -8.28 -10.51 -6.83
N ASP A 9 -7.96 -11.14 -5.72
CA ASP A 9 -7.40 -10.46 -4.57
C ASP A 9 -6.09 -9.79 -4.96
N PRO A 10 -5.81 -8.61 -4.41
CA PRO A 10 -4.56 -7.92 -4.69
C PRO A 10 -3.34 -8.71 -4.26
N ASN A 11 -2.29 -8.61 -5.05
CA ASN A 11 -1.00 -9.21 -4.77
C ASN A 11 0.05 -8.13 -4.50
N PRO A 12 1.15 -8.47 -3.83
CA PRO A 12 2.25 -7.51 -3.68
C PRO A 12 2.67 -6.96 -5.03
N GLY A 13 2.84 -5.64 -5.09
CA GLY A 13 3.18 -4.95 -6.33
C GLY A 13 1.99 -4.38 -7.06
N ASP A 14 0.79 -4.86 -6.80
CA ASP A 14 -0.41 -4.30 -7.43
C ASP A 14 -0.69 -2.89 -6.90
N ILE A 15 -1.29 -2.09 -7.74
CA ILE A 15 -1.74 -0.75 -7.36
C ILE A 15 -3.24 -0.81 -7.14
N ILE A 16 -3.69 -0.33 -5.98
CA ILE A 16 -5.10 -0.35 -5.64
C ILE A 16 -5.63 1.05 -5.40
N VAL A 17 -6.93 1.20 -5.58
CA VAL A 17 -7.67 2.42 -5.34
C VAL A 17 -8.60 2.15 -4.16
N PHE A 18 -8.54 3.00 -3.15
CA PHE A 18 -9.31 2.78 -1.94
C PHE A 18 -9.68 4.10 -1.26
N ARG A 19 -10.61 4.02 -0.32
CA ARG A 19 -10.90 5.12 0.60
C ARG A 19 -10.48 4.70 2.00
N PRO A 20 -9.70 5.52 2.69
CA PRO A 20 -9.23 5.17 4.04
C PRO A 20 -10.41 4.94 4.98
N ASN A 21 -10.36 3.86 5.71
CA ASN A 21 -11.38 3.51 6.72
C ASN A 21 -12.81 3.47 6.16
N GLY A 22 -12.95 3.26 4.86
CA GLY A 22 -14.26 3.26 4.22
C GLY A 22 -14.99 4.59 4.25
N ASN A 23 -14.26 5.68 4.48
CA ASN A 23 -14.85 7.00 4.61
C ASN A 23 -15.34 7.52 3.26
N GLU A 24 -16.65 7.54 3.07
CA GLU A 24 -17.24 7.95 1.80
C GLU A 24 -17.03 9.42 1.47
N LYS A 25 -16.66 10.22 2.45
CA LYS A 25 -16.36 11.63 2.22
C LYS A 25 -14.91 11.89 1.86
N SER A 26 -14.08 10.87 2.00
CA SER A 26 -12.67 10.98 1.62
C SER A 26 -12.54 10.94 0.11
N HIS A 27 -11.50 11.58 -0.42
CA HIS A 27 -11.11 11.31 -1.80
C HIS A 27 -10.51 9.91 -1.88
N TYR A 28 -10.35 9.40 -3.09
CA TYR A 28 -9.71 8.11 -3.30
C TYR A 28 -8.20 8.25 -3.19
N TYR A 29 -7.59 7.21 -2.67
CA TYR A 29 -6.14 7.08 -2.64
C TYR A 29 -5.71 5.98 -3.58
N VAL A 30 -4.55 6.12 -4.18
CA VAL A 30 -3.97 5.14 -5.10
C VAL A 30 -2.58 4.81 -4.57
N ARG A 31 -2.37 3.59 -4.14
CA ARG A 31 -1.11 3.18 -3.50
C ARG A 31 -0.74 1.77 -3.93
N ARG A 32 0.51 1.43 -3.71
CA ARG A 32 1.02 0.10 -4.08
C ARG A 32 0.91 -0.86 -2.91
N VAL A 33 0.38 -2.05 -3.17
CA VAL A 33 0.32 -3.12 -2.17
C VAL A 33 1.73 -3.66 -1.94
N ILE A 34 2.12 -3.68 -0.68
CA ILE A 34 3.43 -4.21 -0.27
C ILE A 34 3.26 -5.58 0.36
N ALA A 35 2.21 -5.74 1.17
CA ALA A 35 1.98 -6.99 1.89
C ALA A 35 0.48 -7.30 1.93
N VAL A 36 0.16 -8.56 2.05
CA VAL A 36 -1.19 -9.10 1.93
C VAL A 36 -1.60 -9.80 3.23
N PRO A 37 -2.88 -10.20 3.35
CA PRO A 37 -3.35 -10.81 4.60
C PRO A 37 -2.44 -11.91 5.11
N GLY A 38 -2.16 -11.88 6.41
CA GLY A 38 -1.31 -12.85 7.07
C GLY A 38 0.17 -12.50 7.09
N ASP A 39 0.59 -11.51 6.31
CA ASP A 39 1.99 -11.09 6.28
C ASP A 39 2.35 -10.25 7.48
N LYS A 40 3.63 -10.24 7.80
CA LYS A 40 4.22 -9.38 8.83
C LYS A 40 5.14 -8.38 8.15
N VAL A 41 4.96 -7.10 8.47
CA VAL A 41 5.69 -6.01 7.82
C VAL A 41 6.43 -5.21 8.86
N ILE A 42 7.68 -4.89 8.58
CA ILE A 42 8.45 -3.96 9.39
C ILE A 42 9.33 -3.12 8.47
N ILE A 43 9.53 -1.87 8.85
CA ILE A 43 10.43 -0.99 8.12
C ILE A 43 11.59 -0.65 9.06
N LYS A 44 12.80 -1.00 8.65
CA LYS A 44 13.99 -0.71 9.44
C LYS A 44 15.14 -0.37 8.51
N ASN A 45 15.98 0.54 8.97
CA ASN A 45 17.14 1.00 8.20
C ASN A 45 16.76 1.47 6.79
N GLY A 46 15.58 2.10 6.69
CA GLY A 46 15.11 2.67 5.42
C GLY A 46 14.51 1.67 4.44
N ALA A 47 14.40 0.41 4.80
CA ALA A 47 13.94 -0.65 3.90
C ALA A 47 12.76 -1.41 4.50
N VAL A 48 11.94 -1.97 3.62
CA VAL A 48 10.77 -2.75 3.99
C VAL A 48 11.12 -4.22 4.05
N TYR A 49 10.69 -4.88 5.12
CA TYR A 49 10.85 -6.34 5.25
C TYR A 49 9.46 -6.95 5.41
N VAL A 50 9.21 -7.99 4.65
CA VAL A 50 7.94 -8.73 4.69
C VAL A 50 8.27 -10.17 5.07
N ASN A 51 7.68 -10.63 6.17
CA ASN A 51 7.95 -11.98 6.69
C ASN A 51 9.44 -12.22 6.90
N GLY A 52 10.14 -11.21 7.37
CA GLY A 52 11.57 -11.30 7.67
C GLY A 52 12.49 -11.18 6.48
N LYS A 53 11.96 -10.94 5.29
CA LYS A 53 12.76 -10.85 4.07
C LYS A 53 12.67 -9.45 3.49
N LEU A 54 13.77 -8.97 2.94
CA LEU A 54 13.79 -7.69 2.26
C LEU A 54 12.79 -7.71 1.11
N TYR A 55 11.88 -6.72 1.10
CA TYR A 55 10.90 -6.62 0.03
C TYR A 55 11.61 -6.28 -1.28
N ASN A 56 11.26 -7.01 -2.33
CA ASN A 56 11.85 -6.81 -3.65
C ASN A 56 11.10 -5.72 -4.39
N GLU A 57 11.63 -4.50 -4.34
CA GLU A 57 10.99 -3.36 -4.99
C GLU A 57 11.01 -3.53 -6.50
N THR A 58 9.87 -3.25 -7.14
CA THR A 58 9.74 -3.34 -8.58
C THR A 58 9.98 -2.00 -9.27
N THR A 59 10.09 -0.93 -8.50
CA THR A 59 10.38 0.40 -9.02
C THR A 59 11.53 1.00 -8.20
N ASP A 60 12.09 2.06 -8.72
CA ASP A 60 13.17 2.77 -8.04
C ASP A 60 12.55 3.64 -6.93
N VAL A 61 12.83 3.32 -5.70
CA VAL A 61 12.28 4.05 -4.56
C VAL A 61 13.40 4.51 -3.65
N ALA A 62 13.19 5.65 -3.00
CA ALA A 62 14.15 6.18 -2.06
C ALA A 62 14.12 5.40 -0.76
N SER A 63 15.22 5.46 -0.02
CA SER A 63 15.28 4.95 1.34
C SER A 63 14.25 5.68 2.20
N ILE A 64 13.53 4.94 3.03
CA ILE A 64 12.43 5.46 3.85
C ILE A 64 13.00 6.17 5.07
N GLU A 65 12.64 7.45 5.23
CA GLU A 65 13.10 8.24 6.37
C GLU A 65 12.24 8.04 7.61
N ASP A 66 10.94 7.80 7.41
CA ASP A 66 10.01 7.65 8.52
C ASP A 66 9.24 6.35 8.37
N ALA A 67 9.49 5.42 9.25
CA ALA A 67 8.81 4.12 9.24
C ALA A 67 7.38 4.21 9.78
N GLY A 68 7.04 5.28 10.50
CA GLY A 68 5.71 5.43 11.08
C GLY A 68 5.34 4.26 11.97
N LEU A 69 4.13 3.75 11.81
CA LEU A 69 3.65 2.61 12.58
C LEU A 69 4.48 1.35 12.35
N ALA A 70 5.12 1.23 11.19
CA ALA A 70 5.89 0.04 10.84
C ALA A 70 7.28 0.00 11.46
N VAL A 71 7.61 0.95 12.35
CA VAL A 71 8.82 0.85 13.15
C VAL A 71 8.75 -0.41 14.03
N ASP A 72 7.56 -0.80 14.43
CA ASP A 72 7.30 -2.09 15.07
C ASP A 72 6.63 -3.00 14.06
N GLU A 73 6.85 -4.30 14.20
CA GLU A 73 6.27 -5.26 13.25
C GLU A 73 4.75 -5.22 13.27
N ILE A 74 4.16 -5.13 12.09
CA ILE A 74 2.71 -5.13 11.90
C ILE A 74 2.32 -6.48 11.34
N GLU A 75 1.38 -7.16 12.00
CA GLU A 75 0.83 -8.41 11.48
C GLU A 75 -0.53 -8.12 10.84
N LEU A 76 -0.67 -8.40 9.57
CA LEU A 76 -1.90 -8.14 8.83
C LEU A 76 -2.92 -9.23 9.12
N LYS A 77 -4.14 -8.80 9.42
CA LYS A 77 -5.26 -9.73 9.61
C LYS A 77 -5.69 -10.29 8.26
N GLU A 78 -6.64 -11.21 8.30
CA GLU A 78 -7.01 -11.96 7.09
C GLU A 78 -7.69 -11.14 6.02
N ASP A 79 -8.07 -9.90 6.31
CA ASP A 79 -8.68 -9.01 5.33
C ASP A 79 -7.88 -7.71 5.15
N GLU A 80 -6.64 -7.68 5.61
CA GLU A 80 -5.87 -6.42 5.65
C GLU A 80 -4.69 -6.44 4.71
N TYR A 81 -4.45 -5.28 4.10
CA TYR A 81 -3.33 -5.04 3.17
C TYR A 81 -2.51 -3.86 3.69
N PHE A 82 -1.22 -3.92 3.47
CA PHE A 82 -0.31 -2.83 3.80
C PHE A 82 0.13 -2.18 2.50
N VAL A 83 -0.06 -0.88 2.39
CA VAL A 83 0.24 -0.15 1.16
C VAL A 83 1.23 0.98 1.42
N LEU A 84 2.02 1.31 0.41
CA LEU A 84 2.92 2.45 0.45
C LEU A 84 2.77 3.26 -0.83
N GLY A 85 2.97 4.57 -0.72
CA GLY A 85 3.14 5.40 -1.90
C GLY A 85 4.53 5.18 -2.48
N ASP A 86 4.66 5.29 -3.79
CA ASP A 86 5.96 5.13 -4.43
C ASP A 86 6.91 6.27 -4.04
N ASN A 87 6.37 7.46 -3.83
CA ASN A 87 7.16 8.57 -3.28
C ASN A 87 7.26 8.42 -1.76
N ARG A 88 8.13 7.53 -1.32
CA ARG A 88 8.19 7.04 0.07
C ARG A 88 8.30 8.13 1.12
N ASN A 89 9.02 9.19 0.83
CA ASN A 89 9.27 10.22 1.82
C ASN A 89 8.28 11.38 1.74
N ASN A 90 7.23 11.24 0.92
CA ASN A 90 6.24 12.27 0.74
C ASN A 90 4.88 11.68 0.40
N SER A 91 4.46 10.69 1.16
CA SER A 91 3.21 9.96 0.90
C SER A 91 2.49 9.66 2.20
N GLU A 92 1.16 9.75 2.16
CA GLU A 92 0.29 9.25 3.22
C GLU A 92 -0.12 7.84 2.85
N ASP A 93 0.16 6.89 3.72
CA ASP A 93 -0.11 5.50 3.44
C ASP A 93 -0.24 4.69 4.74
N SER A 94 -0.09 3.37 4.67
CA SER A 94 -0.32 2.50 5.83
C SER A 94 0.61 2.77 7.00
N ARG A 95 1.70 3.51 6.79
CA ARG A 95 2.61 3.87 7.89
C ARG A 95 1.96 4.80 8.90
N TYR A 96 0.89 5.49 8.53
CA TYR A 96 0.30 6.53 9.38
C TYR A 96 -1.11 6.14 9.79
N ALA A 97 -1.48 6.50 11.03
CA ALA A 97 -2.74 6.04 11.63
C ALA A 97 -3.98 6.48 10.88
N ASN A 98 -3.92 7.62 10.18
CA ASN A 98 -5.09 8.10 9.43
C ASN A 98 -5.40 7.23 8.22
N ILE A 99 -4.46 6.44 7.76
CA ILE A 99 -4.65 5.47 6.68
C ILE A 99 -4.67 4.07 7.25
N GLY A 100 -3.58 3.65 7.91
CA GLY A 100 -3.47 2.34 8.53
C GLY A 100 -3.52 1.19 7.53
N ASN A 101 -3.79 -0.01 8.04
CA ASN A 101 -3.97 -1.17 7.17
C ASN A 101 -5.27 -1.02 6.40
N ILE A 102 -5.27 -1.44 5.14
CA ILE A 102 -6.42 -1.28 4.26
C ILE A 102 -7.24 -2.56 4.28
N LYS A 103 -8.47 -2.48 4.76
CA LYS A 103 -9.36 -3.64 4.70
C LYS A 103 -9.84 -3.85 3.28
N LYS A 104 -9.97 -5.11 2.90
CA LYS A 104 -10.39 -5.47 1.56
C LYS A 104 -11.67 -4.74 1.15
N GLU A 105 -12.61 -4.58 2.07
CA GLU A 105 -13.89 -3.92 1.77
C GLU A 105 -13.73 -2.45 1.41
N TYR A 106 -12.59 -1.82 1.72
CA TYR A 106 -12.33 -0.42 1.38
C TYR A 106 -11.75 -0.25 -0.01
N ILE A 107 -11.35 -1.33 -0.64
CA ILE A 107 -10.75 -1.29 -1.98
C ILE A 107 -11.85 -1.19 -3.01
N VAL A 108 -11.80 -0.17 -3.85
CA VAL A 108 -12.80 0.02 -4.89
C VAL A 108 -12.34 -0.50 -6.24
N GLY A 109 -11.06 -0.76 -6.40
CA GLY A 109 -10.57 -1.31 -7.64
C GLY A 109 -9.07 -1.52 -7.64
N LYS A 110 -8.59 -2.24 -8.64
CA LYS A 110 -7.20 -2.51 -8.88
C LYS A 110 -6.82 -1.81 -10.17
N ALA A 111 -5.77 -1.02 -10.13
CA ALA A 111 -5.35 -0.26 -11.28
C ALA A 111 -4.37 -1.07 -12.13
N TRP A 112 -4.51 -0.96 -13.43
CA TRP A 112 -3.68 -1.68 -14.40
C TRP A 112 -2.82 -0.66 -15.12
N PHE A 113 -1.64 -0.39 -14.57
CA PHE A 113 -0.72 0.57 -15.16
C PHE A 113 0.47 -0.17 -15.74
N ARG A 114 0.96 0.36 -16.85
CA ARG A 114 2.14 -0.18 -17.51
C ARG A 114 3.37 0.66 -17.29
N ILE A 115 3.26 1.65 -16.44
CA ILE A 115 4.35 2.53 -16.09
C ILE A 115 5.06 2.02 -14.84
N GLY A 116 6.29 2.42 -14.65
CA GLY A 116 7.13 1.92 -13.56
C GLY A 116 6.70 2.37 -12.19
N SER A 117 6.14 3.57 -12.05
CA SER A 117 5.71 4.08 -10.76
C SER A 117 4.46 4.93 -10.89
N ILE A 118 3.77 5.10 -9.76
CA ILE A 118 2.57 5.94 -9.70
C ILE A 118 2.94 7.39 -9.98
N GLY A 119 4.12 7.81 -9.52
CA GLY A 119 4.57 9.19 -9.72
C GLY A 119 4.67 9.59 -11.18
N ASP A 120 4.91 8.62 -12.07
CA ASP A 120 4.98 8.89 -13.49
C ASP A 120 3.65 9.41 -14.04
N MET A 121 2.57 9.19 -13.33
CA MET A 121 1.25 9.60 -13.77
C MET A 121 0.92 11.05 -13.39
N GLY A 122 1.73 11.66 -12.56
CA GLY A 122 1.63 13.08 -12.25
C GLY A 122 0.49 13.51 -11.34
N PHE A 123 -0.55 12.74 -11.22
CA PHE A 123 -1.71 13.08 -10.39
C PHE A 123 -1.98 12.05 -9.30
N LEU A 124 -1.14 11.05 -9.21
CA LEU A 124 -1.28 9.98 -8.24
C LEU A 124 -0.13 10.08 -7.25
N ASP A 125 -0.37 10.36 -6.07
CA ASP A 125 0.74 10.40 -5.14
C ASP A 125 0.34 10.85 -3.79
#